data_e3d822e2c8769025fed5d79d82b164d4
#
_entry.id   e3d822e2c8769025fed5d79d82b164d4
#
_cell.length_a   1.000
_cell.length_b   1.000
_cell.length_c   1.000
_cell.angle_alpha   90.00
_cell.angle_beta   90.00
_cell.angle_gamma   90.00
#
_symmetry.space_group_name_H-M   'P 1'
#
loop_
_entity.id
_entity.type
_entity.pdbx_description
1 polymer ?
#
loop_
_entity_poly.entity_id
_entity_poly.type
_entity_poly.pdbx_seq_one_letter_code
_entity_poly.pdbx_strand_id
1 'polypeptide(L)'
;MPSITSINTQDVRFPTSLELDGSDAVNVDPDYSAAYVVIRTDAGDEGHGFVFSCGRGNEILTAAIDAYARLLVGRDINELIYDLGAASRLLIHDSQLRWLGPEKGVTQMACGAIVSALWDIRARRENKPLWLLLAEMTPEELVSVVDFTHIRDALSPEEALEILRAGQAGKAQRIAELKADGFPAYTTSPGWLGYSDEKLVRLSKEAAADGFSMIKLKVGGDIKDDRRRMALAREAVGSLPIAIDANQRWEVSEAIDWVNQLAEFAPYWIEEPTSTDDILGHADIRKGVAPVRVATGEAVASRIVFKQLLQAGAIDVLQLDSTRVAGVNENIAILLLAAKFGVPVCPHAGGVGLCELVQHFSFFDYAVVGRSQDNRMIEFVDHLHEHFAEPVRISGGRYAAPELPGTGAEMFSASRARWEFPNGAGWQEVGNRAAVTGAARTPAGAGR
;
A
#
# COMPACT_ATOMS: atom_id res chain seq x y z
N MET A 1 -14.65 -28.27 16.49
CA MET A 1 -13.68 -27.60 15.61
C MET A 1 -13.68 -26.12 16.00
N PRO A 2 -12.53 -25.44 16.05
CA PRO A 2 -12.49 -24.06 16.49
C PRO A 2 -13.22 -23.15 15.50
N SER A 3 -14.08 -22.29 16.02
CA SER A 3 -14.95 -21.42 15.21
C SER A 3 -14.65 -19.93 15.43
N ILE A 4 -14.92 -19.12 14.42
CA ILE A 4 -14.88 -17.67 14.54
C ILE A 4 -16.03 -17.21 15.47
N THR A 5 -15.67 -16.65 16.62
CA THR A 5 -16.64 -16.15 17.59
C THR A 5 -17.05 -14.71 17.32
N SER A 6 -16.12 -13.90 16.80
CA SER A 6 -16.40 -12.51 16.43
C SER A 6 -15.44 -11.99 15.37
N ILE A 7 -15.94 -11.04 14.59
CA ILE A 7 -15.15 -10.17 13.72
C ILE A 7 -15.58 -8.75 14.09
N ASN A 8 -14.68 -8.01 14.73
CA ASN A 8 -14.96 -6.67 15.23
C ASN A 8 -14.24 -5.62 14.41
N THR A 9 -14.94 -4.56 14.07
CA THR A 9 -14.38 -3.42 13.33
C THR A 9 -14.21 -2.20 14.23
N GLN A 10 -13.22 -1.37 13.93
CA GLN A 10 -12.99 -0.09 14.58
C GLN A 10 -12.63 0.96 13.53
N ASP A 11 -13.19 2.16 13.66
CA ASP A 11 -12.82 3.34 12.88
C ASP A 11 -11.69 4.06 13.62
N VAL A 12 -10.44 3.80 13.23
CA VAL A 12 -9.25 4.40 13.85
C VAL A 12 -8.72 5.49 12.94
N ARG A 13 -8.61 6.73 13.43
CA ARG A 13 -8.13 7.87 12.65
C ARG A 13 -7.07 8.64 13.43
N PHE A 14 -6.04 9.12 12.70
CA PHE A 14 -4.96 9.94 13.25
C PHE A 14 -5.03 11.34 12.64
N PRO A 15 -4.89 12.41 13.42
CA PRO A 15 -5.06 13.78 12.94
C PRO A 15 -3.81 14.30 12.21
N THR A 16 -3.36 13.59 11.17
CA THR A 16 -2.16 13.92 10.38
C THR A 16 -2.29 15.25 9.63
N SER A 17 -3.54 15.68 9.36
CA SER A 17 -3.84 17.00 8.79
C SER A 17 -3.33 18.18 9.62
N LEU A 18 -3.10 18.01 10.93
CA LEU A 18 -2.59 19.09 11.80
C LEU A 18 -1.14 19.48 11.46
N GLU A 19 -0.34 18.55 11.02
CA GLU A 19 1.08 18.75 10.63
C GLU A 19 1.26 18.71 9.10
N LEU A 20 0.16 18.60 8.35
CA LEU A 20 0.11 18.47 6.89
C LEU A 20 0.85 17.23 6.35
N ASP A 21 1.05 16.21 7.20
CA ASP A 21 1.61 14.94 6.80
C ASP A 21 0.62 14.23 5.86
N GLY A 22 1.10 13.71 4.73
CA GLY A 22 0.27 13.11 3.71
C GLY A 22 -0.38 14.09 2.73
N SER A 23 -0.16 15.40 2.86
CA SER A 23 -0.79 16.40 1.98
C SER A 23 -0.26 16.34 0.55
N ASP A 24 -1.17 16.38 -0.42
CA ASP A 24 -0.90 16.39 -1.86
C ASP A 24 -1.82 17.38 -2.60
N ALA A 25 -1.81 17.38 -3.93
CA ALA A 25 -2.60 18.30 -4.75
C ALA A 25 -4.11 18.01 -4.77
N VAL A 26 -4.52 16.84 -4.30
CA VAL A 26 -5.92 16.37 -4.24
C VAL A 26 -6.37 16.23 -2.80
N ASN A 27 -5.55 15.60 -1.96
CA ASN A 27 -5.79 15.38 -0.53
C ASN A 27 -4.99 16.40 0.28
N VAL A 28 -5.57 17.59 0.48
CA VAL A 28 -4.86 18.72 1.10
C VAL A 28 -4.74 18.62 2.63
N ASP A 29 -5.65 17.87 3.26
CA ASP A 29 -5.77 17.76 4.72
C ASP A 29 -6.17 16.32 5.16
N PRO A 30 -5.41 15.27 4.79
CA PRO A 30 -5.77 13.91 5.12
C PRO A 30 -5.61 13.63 6.62
N ASP A 31 -6.58 12.91 7.20
CA ASP A 31 -6.43 12.27 8.50
C ASP A 31 -6.20 10.76 8.25
N TYR A 32 -4.96 10.29 8.32
CA TYR A 32 -4.64 8.90 8.03
C TYR A 32 -5.42 7.96 8.94
N SER A 33 -6.13 7.02 8.33
CA SER A 33 -7.13 6.21 8.99
C SER A 33 -7.01 4.74 8.63
N ALA A 34 -7.39 3.89 9.59
CA ALA A 34 -7.50 2.45 9.41
C ALA A 34 -8.94 2.01 9.74
N ALA A 35 -9.65 1.47 8.74
CA ALA A 35 -10.81 0.63 9.02
C ALA A 35 -10.29 -0.71 9.51
N TYR A 36 -10.15 -0.85 10.82
CA TYR A 36 -9.42 -1.92 11.46
C TYR A 36 -10.32 -3.10 11.78
N VAL A 37 -9.85 -4.33 11.58
CA VAL A 37 -10.59 -5.56 11.87
C VAL A 37 -9.80 -6.51 12.77
N VAL A 38 -10.50 -7.12 13.71
CA VAL A 38 -9.97 -8.19 14.57
C VAL A 38 -10.88 -9.39 14.50
N ILE A 39 -10.34 -10.53 14.07
CA ILE A 39 -11.02 -11.85 14.07
C ILE A 39 -10.61 -12.58 15.35
N ARG A 40 -11.60 -13.12 16.09
CA ARG A 40 -11.36 -13.97 17.27
C ARG A 40 -12.02 -15.32 17.12
N THR A 41 -11.40 -16.36 17.69
CA THR A 41 -11.91 -17.73 17.71
C THR A 41 -12.11 -18.23 19.13
N ASP A 42 -12.89 -19.30 19.29
CA ASP A 42 -13.04 -20.02 20.56
C ASP A 42 -11.80 -20.82 20.98
N ALA A 43 -10.82 -20.95 20.08
CA ALA A 43 -9.49 -21.52 20.36
C ALA A 43 -8.49 -20.47 20.89
N GLY A 44 -8.88 -19.19 20.98
CA GLY A 44 -8.02 -18.11 21.46
C GLY A 44 -7.16 -17.45 20.38
N ASP A 45 -7.39 -17.76 19.09
CA ASP A 45 -6.71 -17.02 18.02
C ASP A 45 -7.21 -15.59 17.93
N GLU A 46 -6.30 -14.69 17.61
CA GLU A 46 -6.58 -13.31 17.24
C GLU A 46 -5.85 -12.98 15.94
N GLY A 47 -6.58 -12.48 14.93
CA GLY A 47 -6.02 -12.07 13.65
C GLY A 47 -6.36 -10.63 13.33
N HIS A 48 -5.40 -9.89 12.81
CA HIS A 48 -5.45 -8.46 12.56
C HIS A 48 -5.40 -8.14 11.06
N GLY A 49 -6.22 -7.16 10.66
CA GLY A 49 -6.20 -6.62 9.31
C GLY A 49 -6.79 -5.23 9.31
N PHE A 50 -6.57 -4.49 8.25
CA PHE A 50 -7.18 -3.16 8.09
C PHE A 50 -7.20 -2.72 6.64
N VAL A 51 -7.94 -1.64 6.39
CA VAL A 51 -7.90 -0.86 5.14
C VAL A 51 -7.41 0.54 5.48
N PHE A 52 -6.45 1.04 4.73
CA PHE A 52 -6.03 2.43 4.80
C PHE A 52 -7.03 3.36 4.10
N SER A 53 -7.30 4.52 4.70
CA SER A 53 -8.05 5.64 4.12
C SER A 53 -7.57 6.98 4.66
N CYS A 54 -8.07 8.09 4.06
CA CYS A 54 -7.65 9.45 4.39
C CYS A 54 -8.64 10.23 5.27
N GLY A 55 -9.45 9.55 6.08
CA GLY A 55 -10.38 10.18 7.03
C GLY A 55 -11.85 9.94 6.71
N ARG A 56 -12.55 10.92 6.14
CA ARG A 56 -13.96 10.77 5.77
C ARG A 56 -14.18 9.59 4.83
N GLY A 57 -15.18 8.76 5.12
CA GLY A 57 -15.47 7.52 4.39
C GLY A 57 -14.90 6.26 5.08
N ASN A 58 -14.05 6.40 6.11
CA ASN A 58 -13.56 5.24 6.86
C ASN A 58 -14.72 4.48 7.52
N GLU A 59 -15.77 5.19 7.96
CA GLU A 59 -17.03 4.62 8.47
C GLU A 59 -17.78 3.77 7.43
N ILE A 60 -17.63 4.05 6.14
CA ILE A 60 -18.23 3.24 5.07
C ILE A 60 -17.46 1.93 4.92
N LEU A 61 -16.13 1.97 5.06
CA LEU A 61 -15.28 0.78 5.04
C LEU A 61 -15.60 -0.16 6.21
N THR A 62 -15.74 0.38 7.45
CA THR A 62 -16.12 -0.44 8.61
C THR A 62 -17.49 -1.08 8.41
N ALA A 63 -18.47 -0.35 7.90
CA ALA A 63 -19.80 -0.91 7.59
C ALA A 63 -19.75 -2.01 6.52
N ALA A 64 -18.89 -1.86 5.51
CA ALA A 64 -18.69 -2.90 4.50
C ALA A 64 -18.02 -4.15 5.09
N ILE A 65 -16.98 -3.98 5.92
CA ILE A 65 -16.33 -5.09 6.64
C ILE A 65 -17.36 -5.84 7.48
N ASP A 66 -18.22 -5.15 8.23
CA ASP A 66 -19.28 -5.76 9.06
C ASP A 66 -20.29 -6.55 8.21
N ALA A 67 -20.60 -6.10 6.99
CA ALA A 67 -21.46 -6.83 6.09
C ALA A 67 -20.84 -8.16 5.65
N TYR A 68 -19.55 -8.18 5.28
CA TYR A 68 -18.82 -9.39 4.92
C TYR A 68 -18.54 -10.31 6.12
N ALA A 69 -18.29 -9.77 7.31
CA ALA A 69 -18.03 -10.51 8.54
C ALA A 69 -19.13 -11.52 8.85
N ARG A 70 -20.39 -11.17 8.55
CA ARG A 70 -21.56 -12.06 8.75
C ARG A 70 -21.50 -13.37 7.97
N LEU A 71 -20.71 -13.42 6.89
CA LEU A 71 -20.52 -14.62 6.08
C LEU A 71 -19.56 -15.63 6.76
N LEU A 72 -18.77 -15.17 7.74
CA LEU A 72 -17.69 -15.95 8.34
C LEU A 72 -17.91 -16.29 9.81
N VAL A 73 -18.63 -15.46 10.58
CA VAL A 73 -18.90 -15.74 12.00
C VAL A 73 -19.61 -17.09 12.15
N GLY A 74 -19.11 -17.93 13.07
CA GLY A 74 -19.59 -19.31 13.32
C GLY A 74 -18.95 -20.36 12.41
N ARG A 75 -18.14 -20.00 11.40
CA ARG A 75 -17.42 -20.98 10.57
C ARG A 75 -16.19 -21.53 11.28
N ASP A 76 -15.81 -22.73 10.87
CA ASP A 76 -14.53 -23.34 11.30
C ASP A 76 -13.34 -22.53 10.76
N ILE A 77 -12.51 -22.04 11.66
CA ILE A 77 -11.33 -21.27 11.28
C ILE A 77 -10.31 -22.12 10.50
N ASN A 78 -10.21 -23.41 10.78
CA ASN A 78 -9.27 -24.28 10.08
C ASN A 78 -9.63 -24.42 8.59
N GLU A 79 -10.91 -24.57 8.27
CA GLU A 79 -11.34 -24.62 6.87
C GLU A 79 -10.95 -23.34 6.12
N LEU A 80 -11.05 -22.18 6.78
CA LEU A 80 -10.75 -20.89 6.16
C LEU A 80 -9.25 -20.64 5.97
N ILE A 81 -8.43 -20.93 7.00
CA ILE A 81 -6.99 -20.61 6.93
C ILE A 81 -6.17 -21.66 6.17
N TYR A 82 -6.65 -22.89 6.02
CA TYR A 82 -5.97 -23.91 5.22
C TYR A 82 -6.42 -23.92 3.75
N ASP A 83 -7.55 -23.27 3.42
CA ASP A 83 -7.95 -22.96 2.04
C ASP A 83 -8.26 -21.46 1.89
N LEU A 84 -7.22 -20.64 2.02
CA LEU A 84 -7.32 -19.18 1.87
C LEU A 84 -7.76 -18.76 0.46
N GLY A 85 -7.56 -19.61 -0.55
CA GLY A 85 -8.11 -19.40 -1.88
C GLY A 85 -9.63 -19.46 -1.87
N ALA A 86 -10.23 -20.51 -1.28
CA ALA A 86 -11.68 -20.62 -1.15
C ALA A 86 -12.26 -19.54 -0.22
N ALA A 87 -11.59 -19.21 0.89
CA ALA A 87 -12.01 -18.16 1.81
C ALA A 87 -12.09 -16.80 1.11
N SER A 88 -11.08 -16.43 0.32
CA SER A 88 -11.08 -15.20 -0.46
C SER A 88 -12.19 -15.18 -1.50
N ARG A 89 -12.35 -16.27 -2.28
CA ARG A 89 -13.41 -16.38 -3.29
C ARG A 89 -14.82 -16.31 -2.69
N LEU A 90 -15.03 -16.86 -1.49
CA LEU A 90 -16.29 -16.76 -0.77
C LEU A 90 -16.71 -15.29 -0.54
N LEU A 91 -15.76 -14.43 -0.23
CA LEU A 91 -16.02 -13.01 -0.01
C LEU A 91 -16.15 -12.24 -1.33
N ILE A 92 -15.17 -12.33 -2.21
CA ILE A 92 -15.10 -11.57 -3.47
C ILE A 92 -16.29 -11.88 -4.38
N HIS A 93 -16.72 -13.13 -4.43
CA HIS A 93 -17.80 -13.62 -5.31
C HIS A 93 -19.16 -13.73 -4.63
N ASP A 94 -19.36 -13.13 -3.44
CA ASP A 94 -20.70 -13.09 -2.85
C ASP A 94 -21.69 -12.46 -3.83
N SER A 95 -22.78 -13.17 -4.10
CA SER A 95 -23.69 -12.85 -5.19
C SER A 95 -24.44 -11.53 -5.03
N GLN A 96 -24.55 -11.01 -3.80
CA GLN A 96 -25.26 -9.78 -3.50
C GLN A 96 -24.29 -8.61 -3.25
N LEU A 97 -23.27 -8.80 -2.39
CA LEU A 97 -22.33 -7.74 -2.03
C LEU A 97 -21.49 -7.28 -3.23
N ARG A 98 -21.07 -8.20 -4.12
CA ARG A 98 -20.33 -7.83 -5.33
C ARG A 98 -21.09 -6.89 -6.28
N TRP A 99 -22.43 -6.80 -6.18
CA TRP A 99 -23.21 -5.86 -6.99
C TRP A 99 -22.93 -4.40 -6.64
N LEU A 100 -22.48 -4.12 -5.41
CA LEU A 100 -22.14 -2.79 -4.94
C LEU A 100 -20.83 -2.24 -5.53
N GLY A 101 -20.05 -3.07 -6.17
CA GLY A 101 -18.79 -2.73 -6.80
C GLY A 101 -17.95 -4.00 -7.01
N PRO A 102 -18.19 -4.73 -8.14
CA PRO A 102 -17.50 -6.00 -8.36
C PRO A 102 -16.00 -5.75 -8.51
N GLU A 103 -15.23 -6.35 -7.60
CA GLU A 103 -13.77 -6.36 -7.59
C GLU A 103 -13.13 -4.96 -7.65
N LYS A 104 -13.74 -3.98 -6.95
CA LYS A 104 -13.17 -2.63 -6.82
C LYS A 104 -13.76 -1.86 -5.63
N GLY A 105 -13.01 -0.83 -5.21
CA GLY A 105 -13.45 0.14 -4.22
C GLY A 105 -13.74 -0.48 -2.85
N VAL A 106 -14.69 0.09 -2.13
CA VAL A 106 -15.01 -0.23 -0.74
C VAL A 106 -15.23 -1.73 -0.51
N THR A 107 -15.93 -2.43 -1.42
CA THR A 107 -16.20 -3.87 -1.27
C THR A 107 -14.94 -4.71 -1.39
N GLN A 108 -14.06 -4.39 -2.34
CA GLN A 108 -12.80 -5.11 -2.53
C GLN A 108 -11.84 -4.87 -1.36
N MET A 109 -11.73 -3.64 -0.91
CA MET A 109 -10.92 -3.25 0.25
C MET A 109 -11.40 -3.95 1.53
N ALA A 110 -12.73 -3.99 1.76
CA ALA A 110 -13.32 -4.69 2.90
C ALA A 110 -13.01 -6.20 2.90
N CYS A 111 -13.11 -6.86 1.73
CA CYS A 111 -12.66 -8.24 1.57
C CYS A 111 -11.17 -8.38 1.93
N GLY A 112 -10.34 -7.43 1.46
CA GLY A 112 -8.90 -7.41 1.70
C GLY A 112 -8.54 -7.37 3.18
N ALA A 113 -9.21 -6.55 3.99
CA ALA A 113 -8.98 -6.47 5.42
C ALA A 113 -9.26 -7.83 6.12
N ILE A 114 -10.37 -8.47 5.78
CA ILE A 114 -10.74 -9.78 6.36
C ILE A 114 -9.78 -10.88 5.91
N VAL A 115 -9.45 -10.93 4.62
CA VAL A 115 -8.50 -11.91 4.07
C VAL A 115 -7.13 -11.76 4.71
N SER A 116 -6.65 -10.51 4.88
CA SER A 116 -5.38 -10.24 5.56
C SER A 116 -5.41 -10.69 7.03
N ALA A 117 -6.50 -10.50 7.74
CA ALA A 117 -6.66 -11.00 9.11
C ALA A 117 -6.67 -12.54 9.20
N LEU A 118 -7.23 -13.24 8.21
CA LEU A 118 -7.14 -14.71 8.14
C LEU A 118 -5.69 -15.17 7.89
N TRP A 119 -4.94 -14.48 7.03
CA TRP A 119 -3.51 -14.74 6.83
C TRP A 119 -2.70 -14.46 8.09
N ASP A 120 -3.06 -13.43 8.85
CA ASP A 120 -2.41 -13.11 10.12
C ASP A 120 -2.55 -14.26 11.12
N ILE A 121 -3.77 -14.84 11.27
CA ILE A 121 -3.97 -16.04 12.08
C ILE A 121 -3.10 -17.21 11.60
N ARG A 122 -3.07 -17.47 10.28
CA ARG A 122 -2.25 -18.55 9.74
C ARG A 122 -0.78 -18.34 10.01
N ALA A 123 -0.25 -17.15 9.76
CA ALA A 123 1.14 -16.81 9.98
C ALA A 123 1.54 -16.93 11.46
N ARG A 124 0.67 -16.49 12.37
CA ARG A 124 0.86 -16.64 13.83
C ARG A 124 0.85 -18.09 14.27
N ARG A 125 -0.07 -18.92 13.78
CA ARG A 125 -0.10 -20.35 14.09
C ARG A 125 1.12 -21.09 13.57
N GLU A 126 1.67 -20.68 12.44
CA GLU A 126 2.92 -21.25 11.89
C GLU A 126 4.19 -20.60 12.49
N ASN A 127 4.02 -19.63 13.41
CA ASN A 127 5.10 -18.88 14.06
C ASN A 127 6.09 -18.27 13.05
N LYS A 128 5.55 -17.61 12.02
CA LYS A 128 6.33 -17.01 10.92
C LYS A 128 5.80 -15.63 10.56
N PRO A 129 6.66 -14.66 10.19
CA PRO A 129 6.23 -13.47 9.48
C PRO A 129 5.69 -13.86 8.10
N LEU A 130 4.69 -13.10 7.61
CA LEU A 130 3.97 -13.44 6.36
C LEU A 130 4.92 -13.66 5.17
N TRP A 131 5.95 -12.80 5.00
CA TRP A 131 6.87 -12.95 3.86
C TRP A 131 7.59 -14.30 3.85
N LEU A 132 8.00 -14.78 5.02
CA LEU A 132 8.70 -16.05 5.16
C LEU A 132 7.73 -17.24 4.99
N LEU A 133 6.52 -17.13 5.54
CA LEU A 133 5.47 -18.11 5.30
C LEU A 133 5.23 -18.27 3.79
N LEU A 134 5.00 -17.17 3.06
CA LEU A 134 4.79 -17.20 1.61
C LEU A 134 6.01 -17.77 0.86
N ALA A 135 7.24 -17.40 1.27
CA ALA A 135 8.44 -17.90 0.64
C ALA A 135 8.66 -19.42 0.87
N GLU A 136 8.17 -19.98 1.97
CA GLU A 136 8.29 -21.40 2.29
C GLU A 136 7.15 -22.26 1.70
N MET A 137 6.03 -21.67 1.32
CA MET A 137 4.95 -22.36 0.60
C MET A 137 5.47 -22.96 -0.71
N THR A 138 4.91 -24.09 -1.11
CA THR A 138 5.19 -24.68 -2.42
C THR A 138 4.59 -23.84 -3.54
N PRO A 139 5.12 -23.92 -4.77
CA PRO A 139 4.53 -23.26 -5.93
C PRO A 139 3.05 -23.61 -6.14
N GLU A 140 2.68 -24.85 -5.89
CA GLU A 140 1.31 -25.36 -6.02
C GLU A 140 0.37 -24.74 -4.97
N GLU A 141 0.81 -24.60 -3.72
CA GLU A 141 0.05 -23.91 -2.67
C GLU A 141 -0.13 -22.43 -2.99
N LEU A 142 0.92 -21.75 -3.49
CA LEU A 142 0.83 -20.34 -3.88
C LEU A 142 -0.13 -20.13 -5.06
N VAL A 143 -0.14 -21.03 -6.06
CA VAL A 143 -1.10 -20.99 -7.17
C VAL A 143 -2.53 -21.21 -6.67
N SER A 144 -2.74 -22.08 -5.67
CA SER A 144 -4.07 -22.41 -5.14
C SER A 144 -4.77 -21.22 -4.47
N VAL A 145 -4.01 -20.27 -3.91
CA VAL A 145 -4.58 -19.07 -3.25
C VAL A 145 -4.90 -17.95 -4.23
N VAL A 146 -4.40 -18.00 -5.47
CA VAL A 146 -4.66 -16.96 -6.49
C VAL A 146 -6.01 -17.18 -7.15
N ASP A 147 -6.77 -16.11 -7.30
CA ASP A 147 -7.96 -16.10 -8.16
C ASP A 147 -7.60 -15.63 -9.57
N PHE A 148 -7.56 -16.58 -10.51
CA PHE A 148 -7.25 -16.32 -11.92
C PHE A 148 -8.45 -15.83 -12.75
N THR A 149 -9.61 -15.63 -12.13
CA THR A 149 -10.79 -15.11 -12.83
C THR A 149 -10.46 -13.73 -13.44
N HIS A 150 -10.77 -13.57 -14.72
CA HIS A 150 -10.55 -12.37 -15.53
C HIS A 150 -9.08 -11.96 -15.78
N ILE A 151 -8.10 -12.82 -15.44
CA ILE A 151 -6.69 -12.58 -15.75
C ILE A 151 -6.03 -13.70 -16.56
N ARG A 152 -6.73 -14.80 -16.85
CA ARG A 152 -6.17 -15.98 -17.53
C ARG A 152 -5.63 -15.72 -18.94
N ASP A 153 -6.11 -14.68 -19.59
CA ASP A 153 -5.62 -14.20 -20.90
C ASP A 153 -4.24 -13.52 -20.82
N ALA A 154 -3.81 -13.11 -19.64
CA ALA A 154 -2.51 -12.49 -19.38
C ALA A 154 -1.58 -13.37 -18.54
N LEU A 155 -2.15 -14.16 -17.62
CA LEU A 155 -1.42 -15.06 -16.73
C LEU A 155 -2.29 -16.30 -16.44
N SER A 156 -1.91 -17.46 -17.00
CA SER A 156 -2.56 -18.73 -16.67
C SER A 156 -2.01 -19.32 -15.35
N PRO A 157 -2.74 -20.26 -14.70
CA PRO A 157 -2.22 -20.99 -13.56
C PRO A 157 -0.91 -21.72 -13.83
N GLU A 158 -0.73 -22.26 -15.04
CA GLU A 158 0.45 -23.00 -15.48
C GLU A 158 1.66 -22.03 -15.58
N GLU A 159 1.47 -20.87 -16.17
CA GLU A 159 2.53 -19.84 -16.27
C GLU A 159 2.92 -19.28 -14.88
N ALA A 160 1.94 -19.08 -13.99
CA ALA A 160 2.20 -18.70 -12.62
C ALA A 160 3.04 -19.76 -11.88
N LEU A 161 2.69 -21.05 -12.10
CA LEU A 161 3.44 -22.18 -11.55
C LEU A 161 4.89 -22.22 -12.07
N GLU A 162 5.11 -21.94 -13.35
CA GLU A 162 6.45 -21.86 -13.94
C GLU A 162 7.29 -20.74 -13.32
N ILE A 163 6.71 -19.53 -13.14
CA ILE A 163 7.39 -18.40 -12.47
C ILE A 163 7.80 -18.81 -11.05
N LEU A 164 6.90 -19.40 -10.28
CA LEU A 164 7.13 -19.79 -8.89
C LEU A 164 8.15 -20.94 -8.77
N ARG A 165 8.11 -21.90 -9.67
CA ARG A 165 9.13 -23.00 -9.75
C ARG A 165 10.50 -22.46 -10.10
N ALA A 166 10.60 -21.55 -11.04
CA ALA A 166 11.85 -20.86 -11.37
C ALA A 166 12.40 -20.08 -10.15
N GLY A 167 11.54 -19.58 -9.28
CA GLY A 167 11.89 -18.91 -8.03
C GLY A 167 12.56 -19.81 -6.99
N GLN A 168 12.42 -21.14 -7.08
CA GLN A 168 13.02 -22.05 -6.09
C GLN A 168 14.55 -22.08 -6.17
N ALA A 169 15.12 -21.89 -7.37
CA ALA A 169 16.58 -21.79 -7.53
C ALA A 169 17.11 -20.53 -6.83
N GLY A 170 18.08 -20.69 -5.90
CA GLY A 170 18.70 -19.60 -5.15
C GLY A 170 17.81 -18.96 -4.06
N LYS A 171 16.61 -19.48 -3.81
CA LYS A 171 15.68 -18.95 -2.79
C LYS A 171 16.31 -18.84 -1.40
N ALA A 172 16.98 -19.87 -0.94
CA ALA A 172 17.63 -19.88 0.37
C ALA A 172 18.69 -18.77 0.51
N GLN A 173 19.43 -18.49 -0.55
CA GLN A 173 20.41 -17.41 -0.57
C GLN A 173 19.72 -16.05 -0.48
N ARG A 174 18.68 -15.79 -1.29
CA ARG A 174 17.92 -14.53 -1.25
C ARG A 174 17.24 -14.29 0.10
N ILE A 175 16.73 -15.35 0.75
CA ILE A 175 16.21 -15.26 2.12
C ILE A 175 17.33 -14.88 3.12
N ALA A 176 18.52 -15.44 2.98
CA ALA A 176 19.65 -15.11 3.84
C ALA A 176 20.10 -13.65 3.62
N GLU A 177 20.17 -13.18 2.37
CA GLU A 177 20.45 -11.78 2.01
C GLU A 177 19.43 -10.82 2.61
N LEU A 178 18.13 -11.12 2.51
CA LEU A 178 17.08 -10.31 3.13
C LEU A 178 17.23 -10.19 4.65
N LYS A 179 17.57 -11.29 5.32
CA LYS A 179 17.79 -11.29 6.78
C LYS A 179 19.05 -10.53 7.19
N ALA A 180 20.09 -10.53 6.35
CA ALA A 180 21.36 -9.85 6.64
C ALA A 180 21.30 -8.36 6.25
N ASP A 181 20.83 -8.05 5.06
CA ASP A 181 20.98 -6.75 4.41
C ASP A 181 19.66 -6.00 4.25
N GLY A 182 18.50 -6.66 4.46
CA GLY A 182 17.18 -6.07 4.26
C GLY A 182 16.85 -5.76 2.80
N PHE A 183 15.88 -4.84 2.57
CA PHE A 183 15.41 -4.46 1.24
C PHE A 183 15.49 -2.95 1.00
N PRO A 184 15.89 -2.44 -0.18
CA PRO A 184 16.04 -1.02 -0.45
C PRO A 184 14.77 -0.22 -0.20
N ALA A 185 14.91 1.01 0.35
CA ALA A 185 13.82 1.94 0.60
C ALA A 185 14.00 3.25 -0.17
N TYR A 186 12.88 3.88 -0.49
CA TYR A 186 12.81 5.30 -0.83
C TYR A 186 11.86 6.00 0.14
N THR A 187 11.89 7.33 0.23
CA THR A 187 11.01 8.04 1.15
C THR A 187 10.26 9.21 0.53
N THR A 188 9.00 9.36 0.93
CA THR A 188 8.12 10.50 0.60
C THR A 188 8.13 11.55 1.73
N SER A 189 8.70 11.24 2.90
CA SER A 189 8.70 12.13 4.07
C SER A 189 9.13 13.58 3.79
N PRO A 190 10.11 13.90 2.92
CA PRO A 190 10.45 15.27 2.62
C PRO A 190 9.47 15.99 1.69
N GLY A 191 8.63 15.24 0.98
CA GLY A 191 7.97 15.70 -0.24
C GLY A 191 6.52 16.15 -0.13
N TRP A 192 5.90 16.15 1.04
CA TRP A 192 4.51 16.56 1.19
C TRP A 192 4.29 18.00 0.72
N LEU A 193 3.15 18.25 0.04
CA LEU A 193 2.94 19.53 -0.65
C LEU A 193 2.78 20.71 0.32
N GLY A 194 2.23 20.46 1.52
CA GLY A 194 2.03 21.49 2.55
C GLY A 194 3.27 21.87 3.34
N TYR A 195 4.43 21.25 3.10
CA TYR A 195 5.65 21.54 3.85
C TYR A 195 6.34 22.81 3.39
N SER A 196 6.98 23.52 4.37
CA SER A 196 7.83 24.68 4.06
C SER A 196 9.12 24.26 3.33
N ASP A 197 9.75 25.22 2.66
CA ASP A 197 11.03 25.01 1.98
C ASP A 197 12.12 24.52 2.91
N GLU A 198 12.18 25.06 4.12
CA GLU A 198 13.16 24.68 5.14
C GLU A 198 12.95 23.22 5.57
N LYS A 199 11.68 22.79 5.78
CA LYS A 199 11.34 21.41 6.14
C LYS A 199 11.68 20.45 5.00
N LEU A 200 11.34 20.81 3.75
CA LEU A 200 11.66 20.03 2.55
C LEU A 200 13.18 19.83 2.42
N VAL A 201 13.97 20.91 2.48
CA VAL A 201 15.43 20.86 2.33
C VAL A 201 16.07 20.05 3.45
N ARG A 202 15.64 20.25 4.70
CA ARG A 202 16.17 19.53 5.85
C ARG A 202 15.91 18.03 5.73
N LEU A 203 14.66 17.62 5.51
CA LEU A 203 14.28 16.21 5.40
C LEU A 203 14.91 15.54 4.17
N SER A 204 15.08 16.27 3.05
CA SER A 204 15.78 15.74 1.87
C SER A 204 17.25 15.44 2.17
N LYS A 205 17.95 16.32 2.91
CA LYS A 205 19.33 16.08 3.32
C LYS A 205 19.44 14.91 4.31
N GLU A 206 18.53 14.83 5.27
CA GLU A 206 18.44 13.71 6.22
C GLU A 206 18.25 12.39 5.46
N ALA A 207 17.29 12.31 4.53
CA ALA A 207 17.04 11.11 3.73
C ALA A 207 18.29 10.67 2.92
N ALA A 208 19.02 11.63 2.33
CA ALA A 208 20.25 11.31 1.60
C ALA A 208 21.35 10.81 2.54
N ALA A 209 21.50 11.40 3.73
CA ALA A 209 22.47 10.99 4.75
C ALA A 209 22.14 9.60 5.35
N ASP A 210 20.85 9.27 5.50
CA ASP A 210 20.36 7.99 6.00
C ASP A 210 20.46 6.86 4.98
N GLY A 211 20.86 7.16 3.73
CA GLY A 211 21.13 6.18 2.68
C GLY A 211 19.91 5.73 1.90
N PHE A 212 18.79 6.46 1.92
CA PHE A 212 17.65 6.14 1.07
C PHE A 212 18.04 6.15 -0.40
N SER A 213 17.45 5.23 -1.18
CA SER A 213 17.75 5.06 -2.60
C SER A 213 17.18 6.18 -3.48
N MET A 214 16.17 6.90 -2.99
CA MET A 214 15.44 7.95 -3.70
C MET A 214 14.58 8.74 -2.72
N ILE A 215 14.24 9.99 -3.06
CA ILE A 215 13.14 10.74 -2.43
C ILE A 215 11.98 10.93 -3.42
N LYS A 216 10.77 11.13 -2.91
CA LYS A 216 9.58 11.43 -3.71
C LYS A 216 8.96 12.74 -3.28
N LEU A 217 8.58 13.61 -4.24
CA LEU A 217 7.93 14.90 -4.01
C LEU A 217 6.53 14.89 -4.59
N LYS A 218 5.56 15.39 -3.84
CA LYS A 218 4.21 15.67 -4.35
C LYS A 218 4.26 16.92 -5.23
N VAL A 219 3.58 16.87 -6.38
CA VAL A 219 3.50 17.92 -7.40
C VAL A 219 2.04 18.11 -7.86
N GLY A 220 1.78 19.08 -8.74
CA GLY A 220 0.45 19.27 -9.34
C GLY A 220 -0.37 20.38 -8.69
N GLY A 221 0.18 21.12 -7.74
CA GLY A 221 -0.45 22.29 -7.16
C GLY A 221 -0.31 23.54 -8.05
N ASP A 222 0.90 23.99 -8.24
CA ASP A 222 1.29 25.11 -9.11
C ASP A 222 2.65 24.83 -9.75
N ILE A 223 2.76 24.97 -11.05
CA ILE A 223 3.99 24.61 -11.79
C ILE A 223 5.22 25.41 -11.38
N LYS A 224 5.04 26.69 -10.99
CA LYS A 224 6.17 27.53 -10.54
C LYS A 224 6.64 27.06 -9.17
N ASP A 225 5.72 26.69 -8.31
CA ASP A 225 6.03 26.14 -6.99
C ASP A 225 6.70 24.76 -7.11
N ASP A 226 6.16 23.88 -7.95
CA ASP A 226 6.75 22.55 -8.22
C ASP A 226 8.18 22.68 -8.75
N ARG A 227 8.44 23.57 -9.71
CA ARG A 227 9.81 23.85 -10.20
C ARG A 227 10.74 24.35 -9.11
N ARG A 228 10.26 25.28 -8.26
CA ARG A 228 11.03 25.81 -7.12
C ARG A 228 11.36 24.69 -6.13
N ARG A 229 10.37 23.88 -5.74
CA ARG A 229 10.56 22.77 -4.80
C ARG A 229 11.48 21.68 -5.38
N MET A 230 11.35 21.37 -6.66
CA MET A 230 12.26 20.45 -7.35
C MET A 230 13.70 20.96 -7.39
N ALA A 231 13.90 22.28 -7.61
CA ALA A 231 15.24 22.90 -7.57
C ALA A 231 15.87 22.79 -6.17
N LEU A 232 15.11 23.12 -5.12
CA LEU A 232 15.55 23.01 -3.73
C LEU A 232 15.90 21.57 -3.33
N ALA A 233 15.05 20.61 -3.71
CA ALA A 233 15.32 19.21 -3.45
C ALA A 233 16.55 18.71 -4.19
N ARG A 234 16.70 19.06 -5.48
CA ARG A 234 17.85 18.67 -6.29
C ARG A 234 19.15 19.24 -5.75
N GLU A 235 19.15 20.50 -5.28
CA GLU A 235 20.30 21.07 -4.59
C GLU A 235 20.63 20.35 -3.29
N ALA A 236 19.59 19.95 -2.53
CA ALA A 236 19.75 19.26 -1.25
C ALA A 236 20.32 17.85 -1.37
N VAL A 237 19.91 17.08 -2.39
CA VAL A 237 20.24 15.65 -2.52
C VAL A 237 21.28 15.33 -3.62
N GLY A 238 21.72 16.33 -4.39
CA GLY A 238 22.71 16.14 -5.46
C GLY A 238 22.22 15.17 -6.55
N SER A 239 22.91 14.05 -6.75
CA SER A 239 22.60 13.07 -7.79
C SER A 239 21.59 11.96 -7.35
N LEU A 240 21.15 11.99 -6.11
CA LEU A 240 20.16 11.02 -5.64
C LEU A 240 18.88 11.09 -6.51
N PRO A 241 18.28 9.98 -6.95
CA PRO A 241 17.03 10.00 -7.68
C PRO A 241 15.91 10.75 -6.95
N ILE A 242 15.10 11.50 -7.71
CA ILE A 242 13.89 12.17 -7.21
C ILE A 242 12.72 11.67 -8.06
N ALA A 243 11.73 11.07 -7.44
CA ALA A 243 10.44 10.80 -8.05
C ALA A 243 9.47 11.96 -7.82
N ILE A 244 8.48 12.09 -8.68
CA ILE A 244 7.37 13.04 -8.51
C ILE A 244 6.04 12.32 -8.56
N ASP A 245 5.04 12.83 -7.84
CA ASP A 245 3.73 12.22 -7.68
C ASP A 245 2.63 13.28 -7.76
N ALA A 246 1.71 13.11 -8.69
CA ALA A 246 0.61 14.04 -8.96
C ALA A 246 -0.73 13.62 -8.37
N ASN A 247 -0.85 12.41 -7.82
CA ASN A 247 -2.10 11.89 -7.23
C ASN A 247 -3.32 12.09 -8.13
N GLN A 248 -3.21 11.71 -9.41
CA GLN A 248 -4.28 11.74 -10.41
C GLN A 248 -4.81 13.14 -10.74
N ARG A 249 -3.96 14.17 -10.61
CA ARG A 249 -4.37 15.58 -10.71
C ARG A 249 -4.72 16.00 -12.12
N TRP A 250 -4.11 15.45 -13.17
CA TRP A 250 -4.09 16.02 -14.51
C TRP A 250 -4.91 15.24 -15.54
N GLU A 251 -5.38 15.94 -16.56
CA GLU A 251 -5.76 15.35 -17.84
C GLU A 251 -4.49 14.91 -18.61
N VAL A 252 -4.64 14.01 -19.58
CA VAL A 252 -3.51 13.38 -20.30
C VAL A 252 -2.56 14.42 -20.92
N SER A 253 -3.07 15.42 -21.65
CA SER A 253 -2.26 16.46 -22.28
C SER A 253 -1.56 17.35 -21.24
N GLU A 254 -2.26 17.68 -20.17
CA GLU A 254 -1.74 18.48 -19.07
C GLU A 254 -0.60 17.75 -18.35
N ALA A 255 -0.77 16.45 -18.10
CA ALA A 255 0.28 15.61 -17.51
C ALA A 255 1.56 15.63 -18.34
N ILE A 256 1.45 15.46 -19.67
CA ILE A 256 2.59 15.50 -20.58
C ILE A 256 3.29 16.87 -20.51
N ASP A 257 2.51 17.95 -20.61
CA ASP A 257 3.05 19.31 -20.58
C ASP A 257 3.72 19.63 -19.24
N TRP A 258 3.12 19.21 -18.12
CA TRP A 258 3.65 19.47 -16.78
C TRP A 258 4.95 18.73 -16.52
N VAL A 259 4.97 17.42 -16.81
CA VAL A 259 6.17 16.60 -16.65
C VAL A 259 7.32 17.09 -17.53
N ASN A 260 7.05 17.50 -18.77
CA ASN A 260 8.06 18.05 -19.67
C ASN A 260 8.65 19.38 -19.14
N GLN A 261 7.86 20.21 -18.43
CA GLN A 261 8.37 21.41 -17.75
C GLN A 261 9.24 21.09 -16.53
N LEU A 262 9.11 19.89 -15.93
CA LEU A 262 9.95 19.42 -14.83
C LEU A 262 11.14 18.58 -15.29
N ALA A 263 11.25 18.28 -16.59
CA ALA A 263 12.28 17.39 -17.15
C ALA A 263 13.72 17.86 -16.88
N GLU A 264 13.97 19.17 -16.75
CA GLU A 264 15.31 19.71 -16.41
C GLU A 264 15.85 19.19 -15.07
N PHE A 265 14.97 18.79 -14.13
CA PHE A 265 15.35 18.23 -12.83
C PHE A 265 15.56 16.70 -12.90
N ALA A 266 15.40 16.07 -14.06
CA ALA A 266 15.54 14.65 -14.31
C ALA A 266 14.75 13.78 -13.30
N PRO A 267 13.40 13.91 -13.23
CA PRO A 267 12.60 13.06 -12.34
C PRO A 267 12.74 11.61 -12.74
N TYR A 268 12.86 10.71 -11.75
CA TYR A 268 13.07 9.29 -11.96
C TYR A 268 11.80 8.61 -12.48
N TRP A 269 10.65 8.99 -11.93
CA TRP A 269 9.32 8.70 -12.46
C TRP A 269 8.32 9.81 -12.16
N ILE A 270 7.23 9.83 -12.91
CA ILE A 270 5.97 10.45 -12.55
C ILE A 270 5.01 9.37 -12.07
N GLU A 271 4.46 9.55 -10.86
CA GLU A 271 3.49 8.68 -10.23
C GLU A 271 2.10 9.26 -10.37
N GLU A 272 1.12 8.38 -10.69
CA GLU A 272 -0.30 8.73 -10.84
C GLU A 272 -0.55 10.05 -11.60
N PRO A 273 -0.07 10.20 -12.85
CA PRO A 273 -0.22 11.46 -13.57
C PRO A 273 -1.68 11.80 -13.89
N THR A 274 -2.54 10.80 -14.08
CA THR A 274 -3.96 10.93 -14.40
C THR A 274 -4.75 9.84 -13.68
N SER A 275 -6.07 9.78 -13.89
CA SER A 275 -6.94 8.76 -13.30
C SER A 275 -6.38 7.35 -13.50
N THR A 276 -6.32 6.55 -12.45
CA THR A 276 -5.84 5.15 -12.51
C THR A 276 -6.74 4.23 -13.36
N ASP A 277 -7.97 4.65 -13.64
CA ASP A 277 -8.89 3.94 -14.54
C ASP A 277 -8.67 4.32 -16.02
N ASP A 278 -7.83 5.33 -16.32
CA ASP A 278 -7.46 5.70 -17.69
C ASP A 278 -6.18 5.01 -18.15
N ILE A 279 -6.32 3.72 -18.49
CA ILE A 279 -5.20 2.87 -18.94
C ILE A 279 -4.57 3.40 -20.22
N LEU A 280 -5.39 3.83 -21.18
CA LEU A 280 -4.89 4.34 -22.47
C LEU A 280 -4.22 5.71 -22.29
N GLY A 281 -4.77 6.56 -21.41
CA GLY A 281 -4.16 7.83 -21.01
C GLY A 281 -2.77 7.63 -20.41
N HIS A 282 -2.60 6.67 -19.49
CA HIS A 282 -1.28 6.32 -18.96
C HIS A 282 -0.31 5.88 -20.06
N ALA A 283 -0.76 5.07 -21.03
CA ALA A 283 0.07 4.63 -22.15
C ALA A 283 0.51 5.80 -23.04
N ASP A 284 -0.34 6.78 -23.26
CA ASP A 284 -0.01 7.96 -24.05
C ASP A 284 0.89 8.94 -23.27
N ILE A 285 0.66 9.14 -21.98
CA ILE A 285 1.55 9.91 -21.10
C ILE A 285 2.94 9.28 -21.11
N ARG A 286 3.05 7.96 -20.92
CA ARG A 286 4.34 7.25 -20.94
C ARG A 286 5.16 7.51 -22.21
N LYS A 287 4.50 7.59 -23.37
CA LYS A 287 5.17 7.94 -24.63
C LYS A 287 5.59 9.43 -24.66
N GLY A 288 4.71 10.31 -24.14
CA GLY A 288 4.87 11.76 -24.21
C GLY A 288 5.91 12.33 -23.25
N VAL A 289 6.22 11.62 -22.14
CA VAL A 289 7.14 12.09 -21.10
C VAL A 289 8.51 11.38 -21.11
N ALA A 290 8.72 10.44 -22.04
CA ALA A 290 10.00 9.74 -22.11
C ALA A 290 11.20 10.71 -22.20
N PRO A 291 12.29 10.48 -21.46
CA PRO A 291 12.68 9.26 -20.75
C PRO A 291 12.17 9.16 -19.28
N VAL A 292 11.33 10.07 -18.80
CA VAL A 292 10.73 9.96 -17.47
C VAL A 292 9.83 8.73 -17.45
N ARG A 293 9.98 7.87 -16.44
CA ARG A 293 9.18 6.66 -16.28
C ARG A 293 7.78 7.01 -15.78
N VAL A 294 6.80 6.15 -16.03
CA VAL A 294 5.46 6.26 -15.46
C VAL A 294 5.25 5.16 -14.43
N ALA A 295 4.81 5.55 -13.24
CA ALA A 295 4.49 4.65 -12.13
C ALA A 295 3.02 4.85 -11.73
N THR A 296 2.32 3.76 -11.39
CA THR A 296 0.98 3.81 -10.79
C THR A 296 0.63 2.50 -10.09
N GLY A 297 -0.36 2.54 -9.21
CA GLY A 297 -0.88 1.33 -8.59
C GLY A 297 -1.54 1.53 -7.23
N GLU A 298 -1.24 2.57 -6.47
CA GLU A 298 -1.78 2.77 -5.11
C GLU A 298 -3.32 2.86 -5.09
N ALA A 299 -3.91 3.48 -6.09
CA ALA A 299 -5.35 3.61 -6.23
C ALA A 299 -5.96 2.59 -7.23
N VAL A 300 -5.15 1.71 -7.83
CA VAL A 300 -5.62 0.68 -8.76
C VAL A 300 -6.46 -0.36 -8.05
N ALA A 301 -7.69 -0.54 -8.54
CA ALA A 301 -8.76 -1.19 -7.78
C ALA A 301 -8.66 -2.72 -7.70
N SER A 302 -8.00 -3.39 -8.65
CA SER A 302 -7.95 -4.86 -8.70
C SER A 302 -6.87 -5.37 -9.64
N ARG A 303 -6.55 -6.67 -9.52
CA ARG A 303 -5.68 -7.40 -10.45
C ARG A 303 -6.09 -7.26 -11.93
N ILE A 304 -7.38 -7.04 -12.20
CA ILE A 304 -7.89 -6.89 -13.58
C ILE A 304 -7.40 -5.59 -14.19
N VAL A 305 -7.38 -4.50 -13.44
CA VAL A 305 -6.89 -3.20 -13.92
C VAL A 305 -5.37 -3.25 -14.05
N PHE A 306 -4.65 -3.86 -13.10
CA PHE A 306 -3.20 -4.10 -13.24
C PHE A 306 -2.86 -4.90 -14.50
N LYS A 307 -3.62 -5.97 -14.80
CA LYS A 307 -3.49 -6.71 -16.06
C LYS A 307 -3.59 -5.78 -17.26
N GLN A 308 -4.59 -4.91 -17.30
CA GLN A 308 -4.81 -4.00 -18.44
C GLN A 308 -3.69 -2.97 -18.58
N LEU A 309 -3.21 -2.38 -17.48
CA LEU A 309 -2.04 -1.48 -17.49
C LEU A 309 -0.80 -2.15 -18.07
N LEU A 310 -0.54 -3.40 -17.67
CA LEU A 310 0.60 -4.18 -18.14
C LEU A 310 0.44 -4.58 -19.62
N GLN A 311 -0.73 -5.05 -20.05
CA GLN A 311 -1.01 -5.41 -21.44
C GLN A 311 -0.93 -4.21 -22.38
N ALA A 312 -1.35 -3.03 -21.93
CA ALA A 312 -1.25 -1.78 -22.70
C ALA A 312 0.18 -1.20 -22.73
N GLY A 313 1.11 -1.75 -21.95
CA GLY A 313 2.44 -1.14 -21.77
C GLY A 313 2.34 0.27 -21.20
N ALA A 314 1.41 0.50 -20.29
CA ALA A 314 1.06 1.82 -19.79
C ALA A 314 1.98 2.33 -18.68
N ILE A 315 2.74 1.44 -18.03
CA ILE A 315 3.59 1.75 -16.88
C ILE A 315 5.00 1.16 -17.01
N ASP A 316 5.95 1.78 -16.36
CA ASP A 316 7.34 1.32 -16.22
C ASP A 316 7.62 0.76 -14.82
N VAL A 317 6.82 1.16 -13.82
CA VAL A 317 6.91 0.73 -12.41
C VAL A 317 5.51 0.46 -11.90
N LEU A 318 5.32 -0.69 -11.26
CA LEU A 318 4.07 -1.08 -10.65
C LEU A 318 4.10 -0.77 -9.14
N GLN A 319 3.08 -0.07 -8.62
CA GLN A 319 3.02 0.39 -7.24
C GLN A 319 1.77 -0.16 -6.54
N LEU A 320 1.76 -1.48 -6.28
CA LEU A 320 0.65 -2.06 -5.51
C LEU A 320 0.53 -1.40 -4.11
N ASP A 321 -0.71 -1.31 -3.61
CA ASP A 321 -1.02 -1.00 -2.22
C ASP A 321 -1.56 -2.26 -1.54
N SER A 322 -1.04 -2.60 -0.38
CA SER A 322 -1.36 -3.84 0.33
C SER A 322 -2.83 -3.93 0.78
N THR A 323 -3.53 -2.78 0.89
CA THR A 323 -4.90 -2.69 1.41
C THR A 323 -5.94 -2.24 0.38
N ARG A 324 -5.52 -1.76 -0.80
CA ARG A 324 -6.41 -1.30 -1.87
C ARG A 324 -7.17 -2.44 -2.55
N VAL A 325 -6.57 -3.61 -2.61
CA VAL A 325 -7.08 -4.81 -3.29
C VAL A 325 -7.58 -5.85 -2.28
N ALA A 326 -8.02 -7.03 -2.74
CA ALA A 326 -8.58 -8.07 -1.87
C ALA A 326 -7.53 -8.83 -1.02
N GLY A 327 -6.60 -8.12 -0.43
CA GLY A 327 -5.64 -8.65 0.54
C GLY A 327 -4.51 -9.48 -0.08
N VAL A 328 -3.94 -10.37 0.71
CA VAL A 328 -2.71 -11.12 0.38
C VAL A 328 -2.83 -11.89 -0.94
N ASN A 329 -3.94 -12.58 -1.16
CA ASN A 329 -4.16 -13.41 -2.35
C ASN A 329 -4.08 -12.59 -3.64
N GLU A 330 -4.67 -11.41 -3.66
CA GLU A 330 -4.68 -10.55 -4.84
C GLU A 330 -3.33 -9.87 -5.05
N ASN A 331 -2.64 -9.49 -3.96
CA ASN A 331 -1.27 -8.98 -4.05
C ASN A 331 -0.31 -10.02 -4.66
N ILE A 332 -0.44 -11.32 -4.31
CA ILE A 332 0.33 -12.39 -4.96
C ILE A 332 0.04 -12.45 -6.48
N ALA A 333 -1.23 -12.34 -6.87
CA ALA A 333 -1.61 -12.31 -8.29
C ALA A 333 -0.98 -11.13 -9.03
N ILE A 334 -0.95 -9.95 -8.41
CA ILE A 334 -0.37 -8.73 -8.99
C ILE A 334 1.16 -8.86 -9.13
N LEU A 335 1.85 -9.42 -8.14
CA LEU A 335 3.29 -9.70 -8.22
C LEU A 335 3.61 -10.67 -9.37
N LEU A 336 2.82 -11.73 -9.54
CA LEU A 336 2.99 -12.70 -10.62
C LEU A 336 2.72 -12.07 -12.00
N LEU A 337 1.72 -11.20 -12.11
CA LEU A 337 1.49 -10.40 -13.32
C LEU A 337 2.68 -9.50 -13.63
N ALA A 338 3.18 -8.75 -12.63
CA ALA A 338 4.35 -7.89 -12.79
C ALA A 338 5.58 -8.68 -13.29
N ALA A 339 5.84 -9.86 -12.70
CA ALA A 339 6.93 -10.73 -13.11
C ALA A 339 6.75 -11.26 -14.54
N LYS A 340 5.54 -11.65 -14.94
CA LYS A 340 5.20 -12.09 -16.30
C LYS A 340 5.53 -11.03 -17.35
N PHE A 341 5.23 -9.76 -17.05
CA PHE A 341 5.46 -8.63 -17.96
C PHE A 341 6.83 -7.95 -17.78
N GLY A 342 7.65 -8.41 -16.83
CA GLY A 342 8.99 -7.87 -16.58
C GLY A 342 8.99 -6.44 -16.02
N VAL A 343 7.90 -6.02 -15.35
CA VAL A 343 7.77 -4.69 -14.75
C VAL A 343 8.21 -4.75 -13.28
N PRO A 344 9.15 -3.89 -12.84
CA PRO A 344 9.58 -3.84 -11.45
C PRO A 344 8.45 -3.34 -10.54
N VAL A 345 8.45 -3.83 -9.29
CA VAL A 345 7.48 -3.43 -8.28
C VAL A 345 8.15 -2.56 -7.22
N CYS A 346 7.59 -1.36 -7.01
CA CYS A 346 7.97 -0.41 -5.96
C CYS A 346 6.68 -0.03 -5.21
N PRO A 347 6.25 -0.80 -4.21
CA PRO A 347 4.91 -0.64 -3.64
C PRO A 347 4.74 0.67 -2.89
N HIS A 348 3.49 1.17 -2.89
CA HIS A 348 3.03 2.30 -2.10
C HIS A 348 2.98 1.93 -0.61
N ALA A 349 3.42 2.86 0.24
CA ALA A 349 3.33 2.74 1.70
C ALA A 349 3.06 4.08 2.42
N GLY A 350 2.62 5.10 1.70
CA GLY A 350 2.33 6.43 2.23
C GLY A 350 1.06 6.49 3.10
N GLY A 351 0.98 5.72 4.16
CA GLY A 351 -0.21 5.68 5.03
C GLY A 351 0.04 4.92 6.33
N VAL A 352 -0.90 5.03 7.28
CA VAL A 352 -0.80 4.32 8.56
C VAL A 352 -0.78 2.80 8.35
N GLY A 353 0.25 2.13 8.87
CA GLY A 353 0.41 0.67 8.84
C GLY A 353 0.75 0.09 7.47
N LEU A 354 0.83 0.90 6.41
CA LEU A 354 1.14 0.40 5.08
C LEU A 354 2.59 -0.06 4.97
N CYS A 355 3.54 0.63 5.60
CA CYS A 355 4.93 0.19 5.67
C CYS A 355 5.05 -1.19 6.31
N GLU A 356 4.32 -1.43 7.39
CA GLU A 356 4.28 -2.69 8.15
C GLU A 356 3.76 -3.85 7.31
N LEU A 357 2.74 -3.62 6.48
CA LEU A 357 2.15 -4.65 5.63
C LEU A 357 2.96 -4.89 4.34
N VAL A 358 3.31 -3.81 3.64
CA VAL A 358 3.82 -3.92 2.27
C VAL A 358 5.21 -4.51 2.19
N GLN A 359 6.04 -4.34 3.23
CA GLN A 359 7.37 -4.94 3.30
C GLN A 359 7.31 -6.47 3.08
N HIS A 360 6.29 -7.16 3.59
CA HIS A 360 6.14 -8.60 3.40
C HIS A 360 6.00 -8.99 1.93
N PHE A 361 5.32 -8.19 1.12
CA PHE A 361 5.18 -8.45 -0.32
C PHE A 361 6.46 -8.22 -1.08
N SER A 362 7.23 -7.17 -0.77
CA SER A 362 8.52 -6.92 -1.41
C SER A 362 9.56 -7.97 -1.04
N PHE A 363 9.59 -8.42 0.21
CA PHE A 363 10.46 -9.51 0.65
C PHE A 363 10.11 -10.83 -0.04
N PHE A 364 8.82 -11.16 -0.15
CA PHE A 364 8.35 -12.33 -0.89
C PHE A 364 8.66 -12.20 -2.39
N ASP A 365 8.43 -11.03 -3.00
CA ASP A 365 8.75 -10.78 -4.41
C ASP A 365 10.22 -11.05 -4.70
N TYR A 366 11.13 -10.49 -3.91
CA TYR A 366 12.55 -10.76 -4.07
C TYR A 366 12.90 -12.23 -3.83
N ALA A 367 12.38 -12.83 -2.77
CA ALA A 367 12.72 -14.21 -2.43
C ALA A 367 12.28 -15.21 -3.49
N VAL A 368 11.12 -15.01 -4.14
CA VAL A 368 10.45 -16.06 -4.96
C VAL A 368 10.03 -15.58 -6.34
N VAL A 369 9.39 -14.42 -6.48
CA VAL A 369 8.69 -14.04 -7.73
C VAL A 369 9.59 -13.26 -8.68
N GLY A 370 9.97 -12.03 -8.30
CA GLY A 370 10.79 -11.12 -9.11
C GLY A 370 12.29 -11.43 -9.07
N ARG A 371 12.79 -11.92 -7.94
CA ARG A 371 14.16 -12.44 -7.74
C ARG A 371 15.29 -11.44 -7.99
N SER A 372 14.99 -10.16 -8.08
CA SER A 372 15.94 -9.06 -8.27
C SER A 372 15.57 -7.89 -7.40
N GLN A 373 16.56 -7.13 -6.94
CA GLN A 373 16.40 -5.81 -6.33
C GLN A 373 16.59 -4.67 -7.34
N ASP A 374 16.90 -4.96 -8.59
CA ASP A 374 17.14 -3.95 -9.63
C ASP A 374 15.88 -3.12 -9.90
N ASN A 375 15.98 -1.80 -9.72
CA ASN A 375 14.87 -0.86 -9.82
C ASN A 375 13.66 -1.20 -8.91
N ARG A 376 13.89 -1.88 -7.80
CA ARG A 376 12.87 -2.21 -6.79
C ARG A 376 13.25 -1.61 -5.46
N MET A 377 12.29 -0.92 -4.84
CA MET A 377 12.43 -0.30 -3.53
C MET A 377 11.05 -0.13 -2.90
N ILE A 378 10.99 -0.13 -1.58
CA ILE A 378 9.75 0.06 -0.82
C ILE A 378 9.64 1.52 -0.42
N GLU A 379 8.45 2.11 -0.55
CA GLU A 379 8.17 3.44 0.01
C GLU A 379 8.27 3.41 1.54
N PHE A 380 8.77 4.50 2.11
CA PHE A 380 8.80 4.74 3.55
C PHE A 380 8.27 6.14 3.87
N VAL A 381 7.48 6.23 4.93
CA VAL A 381 7.07 7.46 5.61
C VAL A 381 7.42 7.34 7.08
N ASP A 382 7.77 8.44 7.75
CA ASP A 382 8.42 8.47 9.05
C ASP A 382 7.50 8.65 10.26
N HIS A 383 6.21 8.30 10.13
CA HIS A 383 5.22 8.55 11.18
C HIS A 383 4.25 7.38 11.40
N LEU A 384 3.64 7.32 12.60
CA LEU A 384 2.61 6.39 13.06
C LEU A 384 3.07 4.94 13.29
N HIS A 385 4.35 4.63 13.18
CA HIS A 385 4.90 3.29 13.43
C HIS A 385 4.79 2.86 14.89
N GLU A 386 4.82 3.82 15.82
CA GLU A 386 4.71 3.61 17.27
C GLU A 386 3.39 2.98 17.72
N HIS A 387 2.42 2.92 16.82
CA HIS A 387 1.12 2.33 17.09
C HIS A 387 1.06 0.82 16.83
N PHE A 388 2.08 0.25 16.21
CA PHE A 388 2.14 -1.16 15.81
C PHE A 388 3.02 -2.01 16.70
N ALA A 389 2.65 -3.29 16.87
CA ALA A 389 3.41 -4.24 17.71
C ALA A 389 4.78 -4.56 17.11
N GLU A 390 4.91 -4.57 15.79
CA GLU A 390 6.16 -4.68 15.07
C GLU A 390 6.34 -3.48 14.12
N PRO A 391 6.82 -2.32 14.64
CA PRO A 391 7.08 -1.17 13.78
C PRO A 391 8.20 -1.49 12.78
N VAL A 392 8.11 -0.93 11.58
CA VAL A 392 9.18 -1.10 10.59
C VAL A 392 10.49 -0.52 11.10
N ARG A 393 11.59 -1.14 10.72
CA ARG A 393 12.95 -0.72 11.07
C ARG A 393 13.71 -0.38 9.81
N ILE A 394 14.16 0.88 9.71
CA ILE A 394 15.01 1.35 8.62
C ILE A 394 16.44 1.51 9.13
N SER A 395 17.40 1.00 8.37
CA SER A 395 18.82 1.18 8.62
C SER A 395 19.57 1.32 7.31
N GLY A 396 20.33 2.40 7.14
CA GLY A 396 21.07 2.65 5.90
C GLY A 396 20.17 2.68 4.66
N GLY A 397 18.97 3.29 4.76
CA GLY A 397 18.00 3.37 3.69
C GLY A 397 17.38 2.03 3.27
N ARG A 398 17.36 1.04 4.16
CA ARG A 398 16.83 -0.30 3.89
C ARG A 398 15.88 -0.76 4.99
N TYR A 399 14.79 -1.42 4.61
CA TYR A 399 13.91 -2.14 5.52
C TYR A 399 14.62 -3.36 6.08
N ALA A 400 14.70 -3.49 7.40
CA ALA A 400 15.12 -4.73 8.05
C ALA A 400 14.02 -5.80 7.89
N ALA A 401 14.42 -7.09 7.81
CA ALA A 401 13.44 -8.16 7.69
C ALA A 401 12.50 -8.21 8.91
N PRO A 402 11.17 -8.30 8.71
CA PRO A 402 10.24 -8.58 9.79
C PRO A 402 10.50 -9.95 10.43
N GLU A 403 10.41 -10.02 11.75
CA GLU A 403 10.75 -11.21 12.50
C GLU A 403 9.56 -11.81 13.26
N LEU A 404 8.61 -10.96 13.71
CA LEU A 404 7.48 -11.44 14.49
C LEU A 404 6.47 -12.20 13.61
N PRO A 405 5.81 -13.23 14.17
CA PRO A 405 4.75 -13.95 13.46
C PRO A 405 3.55 -13.05 13.16
N GLY A 406 3.05 -13.14 11.94
CA GLY A 406 1.89 -12.35 11.49
C GLY A 406 2.16 -11.57 10.22
N THR A 407 1.25 -10.64 9.94
CA THR A 407 1.27 -9.76 8.76
C THR A 407 1.86 -8.37 9.04
N GLY A 408 2.24 -8.07 10.28
CA GLY A 408 2.61 -6.72 10.73
C GLY A 408 1.41 -5.81 11.03
N ALA A 409 0.17 -6.28 10.82
CA ALA A 409 -1.05 -5.48 10.98
C ALA A 409 -1.47 -5.22 12.43
N GLU A 410 -0.83 -5.83 13.42
CA GLU A 410 -1.24 -5.68 14.81
C GLU A 410 -0.96 -4.28 15.35
N MET A 411 -2.03 -3.49 15.53
CA MET A 411 -2.00 -2.21 16.23
C MET A 411 -2.30 -2.43 17.72
N PHE A 412 -1.54 -1.78 18.60
CA PHE A 412 -1.78 -1.83 20.04
C PHE A 412 -3.23 -1.46 20.39
N SER A 413 -3.86 -2.24 21.25
CA SER A 413 -5.25 -1.99 21.69
C SER A 413 -5.42 -0.60 22.32
N ALA A 414 -4.41 -0.12 23.06
CA ALA A 414 -4.40 1.22 23.64
C ALA A 414 -4.40 2.31 22.55
N SER A 415 -3.64 2.14 21.46
CA SER A 415 -3.61 3.04 20.32
C SER A 415 -4.97 3.09 19.62
N ARG A 416 -5.56 1.92 19.34
CA ARG A 416 -6.90 1.82 18.74
C ARG A 416 -7.96 2.52 19.59
N ALA A 417 -7.99 2.27 20.89
CA ALA A 417 -8.95 2.90 21.81
C ALA A 417 -8.76 4.43 21.90
N ARG A 418 -7.49 4.91 21.92
CA ARG A 418 -7.18 6.33 21.97
C ARG A 418 -7.64 7.08 20.73
N TRP A 419 -7.46 6.46 19.54
CA TRP A 419 -7.71 7.08 18.25
C TRP A 419 -9.00 6.59 17.57
N GLU A 420 -9.86 5.87 18.28
CA GLU A 420 -11.19 5.49 17.78
C GLU A 420 -12.04 6.74 17.52
N PHE A 421 -12.49 6.90 16.27
CA PHE A 421 -13.24 8.08 15.86
C PHE A 421 -14.74 7.89 16.08
N PRO A 422 -15.48 8.92 16.59
CA PRO A 422 -14.98 10.22 17.03
C PRO A 422 -14.71 10.30 18.56
N ASN A 423 -14.90 9.22 19.31
CA ASN A 423 -15.05 9.23 20.77
C ASN A 423 -13.76 8.92 21.54
N GLY A 424 -12.68 8.52 20.87
CA GLY A 424 -11.40 8.24 21.50
C GLY A 424 -10.80 9.48 22.18
N ALA A 425 -10.07 9.26 23.28
CA ALA A 425 -9.50 10.34 24.08
C ALA A 425 -8.61 11.30 23.27
N GLY A 426 -7.86 10.78 22.28
CA GLY A 426 -7.04 11.59 21.39
C GLY A 426 -7.86 12.60 20.59
N TRP A 427 -9.02 12.19 20.05
CA TRP A 427 -9.91 13.08 19.32
C TRP A 427 -10.59 14.13 20.19
N GLN A 428 -10.93 13.79 21.44
CA GLN A 428 -11.45 14.75 22.39
C GLN A 428 -10.40 15.82 22.73
N GLU A 429 -9.15 15.45 22.89
CA GLU A 429 -8.04 16.39 23.11
C GLU A 429 -7.84 17.32 21.91
N VAL A 430 -7.90 16.80 20.68
CA VAL A 430 -7.83 17.61 19.44
C VAL A 430 -8.99 18.60 19.37
N GLY A 431 -10.22 18.15 19.64
CA GLY A 431 -11.40 19.01 19.65
C GLY A 431 -11.31 20.12 20.70
N ASN A 432 -10.83 19.81 21.89
CA ASN A 432 -10.63 20.80 22.95
C ASN A 432 -9.56 21.84 22.57
N ARG A 433 -8.44 21.45 21.93
CA ARG A 433 -7.42 22.38 21.45
C ARG A 433 -7.98 23.33 20.38
N ALA A 434 -8.74 22.82 19.42
CA ALA A 434 -9.37 23.64 18.38
C ALA A 434 -10.35 24.67 18.98
N ALA A 435 -11.12 24.27 19.99
CA ALA A 435 -12.04 25.18 20.69
C ALA A 435 -11.31 26.30 21.46
N VAL A 436 -10.15 26.01 22.06
CA VAL A 436 -9.32 26.98 22.80
C VAL A 436 -8.59 27.95 21.86
N THR A 437 -8.09 27.46 20.72
CA THR A 437 -7.32 28.28 19.77
C THR A 437 -8.18 29.08 18.80
N GLY A 438 -9.51 28.85 18.77
CA GLY A 438 -10.42 29.51 17.83
C GLY A 438 -10.23 29.08 16.37
N ALA A 439 -9.39 28.08 16.15
CA ALA A 439 -9.19 27.47 14.82
C ALA A 439 -10.39 26.58 14.51
N ALA A 440 -11.49 27.17 14.03
CA ALA A 440 -12.54 26.38 13.41
C ALA A 440 -11.91 25.67 12.20
N ARG A 441 -12.02 24.32 12.14
CA ARG A 441 -11.81 23.59 10.89
C ARG A 441 -12.77 24.18 9.85
N THR A 442 -12.29 25.08 9.02
CA THR A 442 -13.05 25.53 7.87
C THR A 442 -13.07 24.33 6.92
N PRO A 443 -14.24 23.81 6.51
CA PRO A 443 -14.25 22.80 5.45
C PRO A 443 -13.58 23.42 4.22
N ALA A 444 -12.43 22.90 3.83
CA ALA A 444 -11.80 23.24 2.57
C ALA A 444 -12.75 22.75 1.47
N GLY A 445 -13.47 23.66 0.84
CA GLY A 445 -14.32 23.28 -0.27
C GLY A 445 -15.47 24.20 -0.54
N ALA A 446 -15.19 25.39 -1.01
CA ALA A 446 -16.06 26.17 -1.91
C ALA A 446 -15.21 27.19 -2.65
N GLY A 447 -14.40 26.71 -3.56
CA GLY A 447 -13.70 27.51 -4.55
C GLY A 447 -13.62 26.68 -5.81
N ARG A 448 -14.34 27.10 -6.81
CA ARG A 448 -14.51 26.48 -8.15
C ARG A 448 -13.20 26.36 -8.89
#